data_733fff4519c35b518e3c475f9d799b11
#
_entry.id   733fff4519c35b518e3c475f9d799b11
#
_cell.length_a   1.000
_cell.length_b   1.000
_cell.length_c   1.000
_cell.angle_alpha   90.00
_cell.angle_beta   90.00
_cell.angle_gamma   90.00
#
_symmetry.space_group_name_H-M   'P 1'
#
loop_
_entity.id
_entity.type
_entity.pdbx_description
1 polymer ?
#
loop_
_entity_poly.entity_id
_entity_poly.type
_entity_poly.pdbx_seq_one_letter_code
_entity_poly.pdbx_strand_id
1 'polypeptide(L)'
;MPTIKYLLWPILVTIAGLAGCFWFGWTYTGNIVGALSYLFIGGVLSVLEISLSFDNAIVNANKLQCMTEVWRRRFLTWGILIAVFGMRIIFPLAIVAVAAQISPWAAVELAIAEPTEYERIIGDAHLSISAFGGTFLMMVGLSYFVDAEKDVHWFHTIETFLQKVASFRGLEIVFVLIVIVGFASVLPDALALTFLMSALFGLLTFLGVDLLGDLLDAEDETVGTAARGGLGAFLYLEVLDASFSFDGVIGAFALTTNLFLIAIGLGVGAMYVRAMTIMLVEKGTLAEFRFLEHGAFYSILILSVIMFTQSLTHVPEVITGLMSAGLIGMALWSSVLYNRKHTESPSTE
;
A
#
# COMPACT_ATOMS: atom_id res chain seq x y z
N MET A 1 -26.03 2.91 -7.89
CA MET A 1 -26.32 3.21 -6.46
C MET A 1 -25.65 4.53 -6.09
N PRO A 2 -26.20 5.36 -5.23
CA PRO A 2 -25.56 6.63 -4.87
C PRO A 2 -24.23 6.37 -4.13
N THR A 3 -23.21 7.12 -4.46
CA THR A 3 -21.84 7.02 -3.91
C THR A 3 -21.81 7.09 -2.37
N ILE A 4 -22.76 7.80 -1.79
CA ILE A 4 -22.94 7.93 -0.33
C ILE A 4 -23.05 6.58 0.41
N LYS A 5 -23.61 5.53 -0.22
CA LYS A 5 -23.74 4.22 0.43
C LYS A 5 -22.40 3.61 0.80
N TYR A 6 -21.37 3.81 -0.04
CA TYR A 6 -20.01 3.29 0.21
C TYR A 6 -19.30 4.08 1.30
N LEU A 7 -19.57 5.37 1.40
CA LEU A 7 -18.90 6.28 2.32
C LEU A 7 -19.57 6.37 3.71
N LEU A 8 -20.74 5.77 3.89
CA LEU A 8 -21.48 5.88 5.15
C LEU A 8 -20.67 5.34 6.34
N TRP A 9 -20.13 4.13 6.21
CA TRP A 9 -19.31 3.52 7.26
C TRP A 9 -18.01 4.29 7.54
N PRO A 10 -17.19 4.67 6.52
CA PRO A 10 -16.05 5.55 6.72
C PRO A 10 -16.40 6.85 7.46
N ILE A 11 -17.48 7.53 7.08
CA ILE A 11 -17.92 8.77 7.73
C ILE A 11 -18.28 8.52 9.21
N LEU A 12 -19.03 7.47 9.51
CA LEU A 12 -19.38 7.12 10.90
C LEU A 12 -18.13 6.80 11.73
N VAL A 13 -17.19 6.04 11.17
CA VAL A 13 -15.90 5.72 11.84
C VAL A 13 -15.07 7.00 12.03
N THR A 14 -15.07 7.92 11.05
CA THR A 14 -14.40 9.22 11.19
C THR A 14 -14.97 10.02 12.35
N ILE A 15 -16.29 10.16 12.42
CA ILE A 15 -16.95 10.91 13.50
C ILE A 15 -16.61 10.27 14.85
N ALA A 16 -16.74 8.94 14.97
CA ALA A 16 -16.43 8.22 16.20
C ALA A 16 -14.95 8.31 16.58
N GLY A 17 -14.05 8.14 15.59
CA GLY A 17 -12.60 8.23 15.78
C GLY A 17 -12.14 9.62 16.21
N LEU A 18 -12.62 10.66 15.53
CA LEU A 18 -12.28 12.05 15.88
C LEU A 18 -12.88 12.45 17.24
N ALA A 19 -14.10 11.99 17.57
CA ALA A 19 -14.66 12.15 18.89
C ALA A 19 -13.83 11.43 19.97
N GLY A 20 -13.30 10.24 19.63
CA GLY A 20 -12.35 9.50 20.46
C GLY A 20 -11.06 10.29 20.68
N CYS A 21 -10.45 10.84 19.63
CA CYS A 21 -9.26 11.69 19.74
C CYS A 21 -9.50 12.90 20.65
N PHE A 22 -10.64 13.58 20.47
CA PHE A 22 -11.01 14.70 21.32
C PHE A 22 -11.16 14.29 22.78
N TRP A 23 -11.87 13.19 23.05
CA TRP A 23 -12.07 12.66 24.41
C TRP A 23 -10.75 12.26 25.07
N PHE A 24 -9.86 11.57 24.34
CA PHE A 24 -8.53 11.23 24.81
C PHE A 24 -7.72 12.49 25.14
N GLY A 25 -7.71 13.48 24.24
CA GLY A 25 -7.02 14.75 24.47
C GLY A 25 -7.53 15.46 25.73
N TRP A 26 -8.86 15.46 25.95
CA TRP A 26 -9.46 16.02 27.15
C TRP A 26 -9.03 15.28 28.42
N THR A 27 -9.06 13.95 28.42
CA THR A 27 -8.70 13.14 29.59
C THR A 27 -7.21 13.22 29.94
N TYR A 28 -6.34 13.33 28.93
CA TYR A 28 -4.89 13.41 29.12
C TYR A 28 -4.41 14.79 29.54
N THR A 29 -4.97 15.87 28.97
CA THR A 29 -4.49 17.23 29.17
C THR A 29 -5.33 18.04 30.13
N GLY A 30 -6.55 17.63 30.42
CA GLY A 30 -7.49 18.32 31.29
C GLY A 30 -7.97 19.68 30.78
N ASN A 31 -7.69 20.03 29.50
CA ASN A 31 -8.06 21.31 28.91
C ASN A 31 -8.51 21.20 27.46
N ILE A 32 -9.27 22.21 26.99
CA ILE A 32 -9.87 22.24 25.66
C ILE A 32 -8.81 22.35 24.55
N VAL A 33 -7.68 23.02 24.78
CA VAL A 33 -6.62 23.20 23.79
C VAL A 33 -5.97 21.85 23.49
N GLY A 34 -5.68 21.05 24.52
CA GLY A 34 -5.16 19.70 24.35
C GLY A 34 -6.17 18.80 23.62
N ALA A 35 -7.45 18.85 23.99
CA ALA A 35 -8.49 18.09 23.28
C ALA A 35 -8.57 18.45 21.79
N LEU A 36 -8.49 19.74 21.43
CA LEU A 36 -8.47 20.20 20.05
C LEU A 36 -7.18 19.80 19.31
N SER A 37 -6.03 19.81 20.00
CA SER A 37 -4.76 19.34 19.41
C SER A 37 -4.81 17.87 19.04
N TYR A 38 -5.36 17.02 19.91
CA TYR A 38 -5.55 15.59 19.62
C TYR A 38 -6.52 15.34 18.48
N LEU A 39 -7.65 16.08 18.46
CA LEU A 39 -8.60 16.06 17.35
C LEU A 39 -7.93 16.44 16.02
N PHE A 40 -7.14 17.51 16.04
CA PHE A 40 -6.43 18.00 14.85
C PHE A 40 -5.41 16.99 14.34
N ILE A 41 -4.57 16.43 15.22
CA ILE A 41 -3.58 15.40 14.85
C ILE A 41 -4.28 14.17 14.28
N GLY A 42 -5.33 13.66 14.92
CA GLY A 42 -6.11 12.52 14.39
C GLY A 42 -6.73 12.80 13.02
N GLY A 43 -7.21 14.03 12.80
CA GLY A 43 -7.71 14.48 11.50
C GLY A 43 -6.62 14.55 10.44
N VAL A 44 -5.47 15.10 10.76
CA VAL A 44 -4.31 15.17 9.84
C VAL A 44 -3.83 13.77 9.47
N LEU A 45 -3.69 12.86 10.45
CA LEU A 45 -3.30 11.47 10.19
C LEU A 45 -4.31 10.75 9.28
N SER A 46 -5.61 10.97 9.48
CA SER A 46 -6.65 10.38 8.64
C SER A 46 -6.55 10.87 7.18
N VAL A 47 -6.35 12.17 6.99
CA VAL A 47 -6.21 12.76 5.64
C VAL A 47 -4.92 12.28 4.98
N LEU A 48 -3.82 12.21 5.72
CA LEU A 48 -2.54 11.74 5.23
C LEU A 48 -2.66 10.29 4.75
N GLU A 49 -3.24 9.41 5.56
CA GLU A 49 -3.44 8.00 5.19
C GLU A 49 -4.32 7.85 3.95
N ILE A 50 -5.43 8.59 3.84
CA ILE A 50 -6.28 8.56 2.65
C ILE A 50 -5.49 8.98 1.41
N SER A 51 -4.65 10.01 1.54
CA SER A 51 -3.88 10.56 0.43
C SER A 51 -2.76 9.63 -0.04
N LEU A 52 -2.08 8.97 0.91
CA LEU A 52 -0.98 8.04 0.63
C LEU A 52 -1.46 6.69 0.09
N SER A 53 -2.68 6.26 0.44
CA SER A 53 -3.18 4.92 0.13
C SER A 53 -4.19 4.88 -1.02
N PHE A 54 -4.29 5.93 -1.84
CA PHE A 54 -5.24 5.95 -2.95
C PHE A 54 -4.82 5.00 -4.10
N ASP A 55 -3.52 4.92 -4.39
CA ASP A 55 -2.93 3.96 -5.33
C ASP A 55 -3.15 2.52 -4.87
N ASN A 56 -2.99 2.23 -3.58
CA ASN A 56 -3.31 0.95 -2.99
C ASN A 56 -4.77 0.53 -3.27
N ALA A 57 -5.73 1.45 -3.13
CA ALA A 57 -7.14 1.16 -3.44
C ALA A 57 -7.35 0.74 -4.90
N ILE A 58 -6.63 1.36 -5.86
CA ILE A 58 -6.73 1.04 -7.29
C ILE A 58 -6.10 -0.33 -7.58
N VAL A 59 -4.92 -0.61 -7.03
CA VAL A 59 -4.22 -1.89 -7.25
C VAL A 59 -4.98 -3.04 -6.61
N ASN A 60 -5.50 -2.85 -5.40
CA ASN A 60 -6.37 -3.83 -4.77
C ASN A 60 -7.64 -4.08 -5.61
N ALA A 61 -8.26 -3.02 -6.15
CA ALA A 61 -9.43 -3.16 -7.02
C ALA A 61 -9.10 -3.91 -8.32
N ASN A 62 -7.94 -3.66 -8.92
CA ASN A 62 -7.46 -4.38 -10.11
C ASN A 62 -7.34 -5.89 -9.81
N LYS A 63 -6.62 -6.27 -8.77
CA LYS A 63 -6.44 -7.68 -8.40
C LYS A 63 -7.74 -8.35 -7.99
N LEU A 64 -8.63 -7.63 -7.27
CA LEU A 64 -9.94 -8.14 -6.86
C LEU A 64 -10.87 -8.48 -8.02
N GLN A 65 -10.73 -7.83 -9.19
CA GLN A 65 -11.51 -8.18 -10.38
C GLN A 65 -11.20 -9.59 -10.91
N CYS A 66 -9.94 -10.02 -10.72
CA CYS A 66 -9.48 -11.35 -11.13
C CYS A 66 -9.77 -12.43 -10.08
N MET A 67 -10.22 -12.09 -8.86
CA MET A 67 -10.49 -13.03 -7.78
C MET A 67 -11.89 -13.65 -7.89
N THR A 68 -12.01 -14.90 -7.42
CA THR A 68 -13.32 -15.55 -7.26
C THR A 68 -14.20 -14.75 -6.27
N GLU A 69 -15.53 -14.84 -6.43
CA GLU A 69 -16.48 -14.11 -5.58
C GLU A 69 -16.31 -14.43 -4.08
N VAL A 70 -15.98 -15.68 -3.75
CA VAL A 70 -15.74 -16.14 -2.37
C VAL A 70 -14.53 -15.45 -1.77
N TRP A 71 -13.40 -15.42 -2.48
CA TRP A 71 -12.18 -14.82 -2.00
C TRP A 71 -12.23 -13.30 -2.01
N ARG A 72 -12.88 -12.70 -3.03
CA ARG A 72 -13.20 -11.27 -3.05
C ARG A 72 -14.00 -10.85 -1.81
N ARG A 73 -15.03 -11.61 -1.45
CA ARG A 73 -15.83 -11.37 -0.25
C ARG A 73 -15.02 -11.55 1.03
N ARG A 74 -14.14 -12.55 1.10
CA ARG A 74 -13.22 -12.74 2.23
C ARG A 74 -12.25 -11.57 2.39
N PHE A 75 -11.65 -11.11 1.31
CA PHE A 75 -10.77 -9.94 1.34
C PHE A 75 -11.52 -8.68 1.78
N LEU A 76 -12.70 -8.43 1.24
CA LEU A 76 -13.53 -7.30 1.62
C LEU A 76 -14.12 -7.38 3.05
N THR A 77 -13.97 -8.48 3.76
CA THR A 77 -14.38 -8.66 5.16
C THR A 77 -13.19 -8.85 6.10
N TRP A 78 -12.43 -9.91 5.94
CA TRP A 78 -11.27 -10.22 6.78
C TRP A 78 -10.05 -9.35 6.48
N GLY A 79 -9.78 -9.06 5.20
CA GLY A 79 -8.69 -8.18 4.79
C GLY A 79 -8.76 -6.80 5.43
N ILE A 80 -9.98 -6.31 5.76
CA ILE A 80 -10.11 -5.04 6.48
C ILE A 80 -9.65 -5.15 7.92
N LEU A 81 -10.04 -6.23 8.61
CA LEU A 81 -9.58 -6.45 9.97
C LEU A 81 -8.06 -6.55 10.01
N ILE A 82 -7.47 -7.24 9.02
CA ILE A 82 -6.02 -7.34 8.85
C ILE A 82 -5.45 -5.97 8.51
N ALA A 83 -6.01 -5.25 7.55
CA ALA A 83 -5.51 -3.94 7.15
C ALA A 83 -5.62 -2.88 8.27
N VAL A 84 -6.75 -2.82 9.00
CA VAL A 84 -6.97 -1.80 10.05
C VAL A 84 -6.26 -2.16 11.34
N PHE A 85 -6.35 -3.40 11.81
CA PHE A 85 -5.77 -3.81 13.09
C PHE A 85 -4.44 -4.52 12.92
N GLY A 86 -4.32 -5.41 11.93
CA GLY A 86 -3.11 -6.16 11.65
C GLY A 86 -1.96 -5.23 11.28
N MET A 87 -2.12 -4.47 10.22
CA MET A 87 -1.02 -3.69 9.65
C MET A 87 -0.72 -2.41 10.44
N ARG A 88 -1.70 -1.82 11.14
CA ARG A 88 -1.52 -0.55 11.87
C ARG A 88 -1.22 -0.70 13.35
N ILE A 89 -1.53 -1.87 13.93
CA ILE A 89 -1.29 -2.12 15.36
C ILE A 89 -0.40 -3.36 15.54
N ILE A 90 -0.82 -4.53 15.01
CA ILE A 90 -0.12 -5.79 15.29
C ILE A 90 1.24 -5.82 14.59
N PHE A 91 1.32 -5.35 13.35
CA PHE A 91 2.57 -5.39 12.58
C PHE A 91 3.67 -4.50 13.18
N PRO A 92 3.45 -3.21 13.53
CA PRO A 92 4.44 -2.40 14.24
C PRO A 92 4.84 -3.00 15.59
N LEU A 93 3.89 -3.54 16.36
CA LEU A 93 4.19 -4.24 17.62
C LEU A 93 5.05 -5.48 17.40
N ALA A 94 4.78 -6.27 16.34
CA ALA A 94 5.58 -7.43 15.99
C ALA A 94 7.00 -7.03 15.59
N ILE A 95 7.17 -5.95 14.85
CA ILE A 95 8.50 -5.41 14.48
C ILE A 95 9.29 -5.06 15.75
N VAL A 96 8.68 -4.31 16.66
CA VAL A 96 9.34 -3.93 17.92
C VAL A 96 9.65 -5.17 18.77
N ALA A 97 8.73 -6.12 18.87
CA ALA A 97 8.97 -7.36 19.60
C ALA A 97 10.17 -8.15 19.05
N VAL A 98 10.29 -8.25 17.73
CA VAL A 98 11.39 -8.93 17.05
C VAL A 98 12.69 -8.13 17.14
N ALA A 99 12.65 -6.84 16.87
CA ALA A 99 13.84 -5.97 16.86
C ALA A 99 14.47 -5.84 18.27
N ALA A 100 13.63 -5.66 19.29
CA ALA A 100 14.09 -5.57 20.69
C ALA A 100 14.24 -6.95 21.37
N GLN A 101 13.89 -8.05 20.70
CA GLN A 101 13.88 -9.41 21.24
C GLN A 101 13.06 -9.54 22.54
N ILE A 102 11.90 -8.91 22.59
CA ILE A 102 10.95 -8.93 23.71
C ILE A 102 9.66 -9.66 23.32
N SER A 103 8.86 -10.04 24.33
CA SER A 103 7.56 -10.63 24.05
C SER A 103 6.59 -9.62 23.40
N PRO A 104 5.58 -10.07 22.63
CA PRO A 104 4.57 -9.16 22.06
C PRO A 104 3.84 -8.34 23.14
N TRP A 105 3.63 -8.91 24.34
CA TRP A 105 3.05 -8.19 25.47
C TRP A 105 3.96 -7.10 26.01
N ALA A 106 5.25 -7.38 26.13
CA ALA A 106 6.24 -6.37 26.54
C ALA A 106 6.35 -5.23 25.49
N ALA A 107 6.15 -5.52 24.20
CA ALA A 107 6.10 -4.49 23.17
C ALA A 107 4.87 -3.57 23.34
N VAL A 108 3.73 -4.12 23.77
CA VAL A 108 2.53 -3.30 24.11
C VAL A 108 2.81 -2.44 25.34
N GLU A 109 3.41 -2.99 26.39
CA GLU A 109 3.80 -2.23 27.59
C GLU A 109 4.77 -1.10 27.22
N LEU A 110 5.78 -1.39 26.40
CA LEU A 110 6.74 -0.41 25.91
C LEU A 110 6.06 0.72 25.13
N ALA A 111 5.14 0.39 24.23
CA ALA A 111 4.40 1.37 23.44
C ALA A 111 3.54 2.33 24.30
N ILE A 112 3.08 1.87 25.46
CA ILE A 112 2.25 2.66 26.39
C ILE A 112 3.10 3.41 27.39
N ALA A 113 4.11 2.74 27.98
CA ALA A 113 4.92 3.29 29.07
C ALA A 113 6.07 4.17 28.57
N GLU A 114 6.71 3.79 27.45
CA GLU A 114 7.91 4.45 26.91
C GLU A 114 7.77 4.65 25.37
N PRO A 115 6.82 5.49 24.91
CA PRO A 115 6.52 5.66 23.49
C PRO A 115 7.71 6.19 22.66
N THR A 116 8.61 6.97 23.26
CA THR A 116 9.85 7.44 22.60
C THR A 116 10.84 6.32 22.32
N GLU A 117 10.97 5.36 23.23
CA GLU A 117 11.83 4.19 23.01
C GLU A 117 11.20 3.25 21.97
N TYR A 118 9.89 3.10 22.00
CA TYR A 118 9.14 2.36 20.98
C TYR A 118 9.35 2.97 19.58
N GLU A 119 9.23 4.30 19.44
CA GLU A 119 9.51 5.04 18.20
C GLU A 119 10.95 4.83 17.73
N ARG A 120 11.93 4.89 18.64
CA ARG A 120 13.34 4.66 18.31
C ARG A 120 13.56 3.28 17.71
N ILE A 121 12.99 2.22 18.30
CA ILE A 121 13.14 0.85 17.82
C ILE A 121 12.50 0.67 16.45
N ILE A 122 11.33 1.26 16.20
CA ILE A 122 10.71 1.26 14.86
C ILE A 122 11.59 2.03 13.86
N GLY A 123 12.14 3.16 14.26
CA GLY A 123 13.06 3.94 13.44
C GLY A 123 14.31 3.16 13.06
N ASP A 124 14.88 2.41 13.98
CA ASP A 124 16.04 1.53 13.73
C ASP A 124 15.71 0.39 12.75
N ALA A 125 14.46 -0.09 12.73
CA ALA A 125 13.98 -1.10 11.79
C ALA A 125 13.66 -0.53 10.38
N HIS A 126 13.58 0.80 10.24
CA HIS A 126 13.18 1.48 9.00
C HIS A 126 13.98 1.02 7.78
N LEU A 127 15.31 0.90 7.90
CA LEU A 127 16.18 0.44 6.81
C LEU A 127 15.74 -0.93 6.26
N SER A 128 15.52 -1.89 7.16
CA SER A 128 15.12 -3.25 6.79
C SER A 128 13.78 -3.29 6.09
N ILE A 129 12.83 -2.50 6.56
CA ILE A 129 11.47 -2.49 6.05
C ILE A 129 11.39 -1.74 4.72
N SER A 130 12.10 -0.62 4.60
CA SER A 130 12.20 0.11 3.34
C SER A 130 12.88 -0.72 2.25
N ALA A 131 13.91 -1.49 2.60
CA ALA A 131 14.56 -2.43 1.67
C ALA A 131 13.62 -3.56 1.24
N PHE A 132 12.93 -4.19 2.20
CA PHE A 132 11.95 -5.25 1.96
C PHE A 132 10.77 -4.75 1.12
N GLY A 133 10.07 -3.72 1.60
CA GLY A 133 8.89 -3.16 0.96
C GLY A 133 9.19 -2.55 -0.40
N GLY A 134 10.29 -1.79 -0.51
CA GLY A 134 10.75 -1.21 -1.78
C GLY A 134 11.01 -2.28 -2.83
N THR A 135 11.66 -3.39 -2.47
CA THR A 135 11.89 -4.52 -3.37
C THR A 135 10.59 -5.19 -3.80
N PHE A 136 9.72 -5.50 -2.83
CA PHE A 136 8.42 -6.10 -3.10
C PHE A 136 7.58 -5.25 -4.03
N LEU A 137 7.44 -3.94 -3.74
CA LEU A 137 6.68 -3.00 -4.57
C LEU A 137 7.30 -2.80 -5.96
N MET A 138 8.63 -2.80 -6.07
CA MET A 138 9.30 -2.73 -7.38
C MET A 138 8.96 -3.94 -8.25
N MET A 139 8.96 -5.14 -7.68
CA MET A 139 8.53 -6.35 -8.39
C MET A 139 7.06 -6.25 -8.80
N VAL A 140 6.17 -5.82 -7.90
CA VAL A 140 4.74 -5.61 -8.20
C VAL A 140 4.54 -4.64 -9.36
N GLY A 141 5.21 -3.49 -9.34
CA GLY A 141 5.11 -2.49 -10.39
C GLY A 141 5.68 -2.97 -11.72
N LEU A 142 6.84 -3.62 -11.71
CA LEU A 142 7.48 -4.13 -12.92
C LEU A 142 6.67 -5.27 -13.54
N SER A 143 6.16 -6.23 -12.75
CA SER A 143 5.36 -7.35 -13.27
C SER A 143 4.11 -6.87 -14.02
N TYR A 144 3.47 -5.78 -13.58
CA TYR A 144 2.36 -5.17 -14.31
C TYR A 144 2.77 -4.63 -15.70
N PHE A 145 3.94 -3.98 -15.82
CA PHE A 145 4.39 -3.40 -17.08
C PHE A 145 5.03 -4.41 -18.03
N VAL A 146 5.48 -5.54 -17.49
CA VAL A 146 6.10 -6.64 -18.21
C VAL A 146 5.07 -7.63 -18.75
N ASP A 147 3.80 -7.56 -18.30
CA ASP A 147 2.74 -8.44 -18.75
C ASP A 147 2.49 -8.32 -20.27
N ALA A 148 2.67 -9.44 -20.97
CA ALA A 148 2.54 -9.53 -22.42
C ALA A 148 1.06 -9.47 -22.89
N GLU A 149 0.10 -9.78 -22.01
CA GLU A 149 -1.34 -9.77 -22.33
C GLU A 149 -1.95 -8.37 -22.24
N LYS A 150 -1.15 -7.37 -21.85
CA LYS A 150 -1.59 -6.00 -21.67
C LYS A 150 -1.73 -5.26 -23.01
N ASP A 151 -2.94 -4.87 -23.37
CA ASP A 151 -3.26 -4.17 -24.62
C ASP A 151 -3.23 -2.64 -24.52
N VAL A 152 -3.28 -2.09 -23.29
CA VAL A 152 -3.37 -0.65 -23.04
C VAL A 152 -2.03 -0.11 -22.63
N HIS A 153 -1.61 0.99 -23.27
CA HIS A 153 -0.38 1.70 -22.95
C HIS A 153 -0.68 3.18 -22.71
N TRP A 154 -0.23 3.72 -21.58
CA TRP A 154 -0.29 5.15 -21.29
C TRP A 154 0.93 5.88 -21.85
N PHE A 155 2.14 5.40 -21.52
CA PHE A 155 3.39 5.85 -22.13
C PHE A 155 3.88 4.81 -23.14
N HIS A 156 3.30 4.85 -24.34
CA HIS A 156 3.50 3.84 -25.38
C HIS A 156 4.97 3.45 -25.60
N THR A 157 5.89 4.40 -25.68
CA THR A 157 7.31 4.14 -25.98
C THR A 157 8.00 3.35 -24.86
N ILE A 158 7.72 3.70 -23.60
CA ILE A 158 8.32 3.07 -22.42
C ILE A 158 7.72 1.67 -22.23
N GLU A 159 6.39 1.58 -22.24
CA GLU A 159 5.68 0.33 -21.96
C GLU A 159 5.89 -0.72 -23.05
N THR A 160 5.89 -0.32 -24.33
CA THR A 160 6.21 -1.26 -25.42
C THR A 160 7.68 -1.70 -25.40
N PHE A 161 8.61 -0.86 -24.93
CA PHE A 161 9.99 -1.28 -24.70
C PHE A 161 10.06 -2.31 -23.58
N LEU A 162 9.39 -2.06 -22.43
CA LEU A 162 9.33 -3.00 -21.31
C LEU A 162 8.71 -4.35 -21.72
N GLN A 163 7.62 -4.34 -22.50
CA GLN A 163 7.02 -5.57 -23.03
C GLN A 163 7.93 -6.35 -23.98
N LYS A 164 8.68 -5.66 -24.85
CA LYS A 164 9.66 -6.34 -25.73
C LYS A 164 10.78 -7.00 -24.94
N VAL A 165 11.22 -6.32 -23.89
CA VAL A 165 12.25 -6.81 -22.97
C VAL A 165 11.71 -7.98 -22.12
N ALA A 166 10.40 -8.00 -21.83
CA ALA A 166 9.68 -9.06 -21.14
C ALA A 166 9.71 -10.44 -21.82
N SER A 167 10.00 -10.50 -23.13
CA SER A 167 10.19 -11.79 -23.81
C SER A 167 11.32 -12.64 -23.22
N PHE A 168 12.20 -12.04 -22.41
CA PHE A 168 13.20 -12.74 -21.60
C PHE A 168 12.70 -12.95 -20.18
N ARG A 169 12.19 -14.13 -19.87
CA ARG A 169 11.71 -14.49 -18.52
C ARG A 169 12.74 -14.12 -17.45
N GLY A 170 12.31 -13.38 -16.45
CA GLY A 170 13.13 -13.05 -15.28
C GLY A 170 14.02 -11.81 -15.43
N LEU A 171 13.87 -11.04 -16.51
CA LEU A 171 14.64 -9.81 -16.65
C LEU A 171 14.27 -8.75 -15.62
N GLU A 172 13.00 -8.69 -15.21
CA GLU A 172 12.51 -7.88 -14.09
C GLU A 172 13.26 -8.21 -12.80
N ILE A 173 13.49 -9.50 -12.52
CA ILE A 173 14.27 -9.97 -11.37
C ILE A 173 15.72 -9.48 -11.46
N VAL A 174 16.34 -9.64 -12.63
CA VAL A 174 17.72 -9.18 -12.85
C VAL A 174 17.82 -7.66 -12.66
N PHE A 175 16.85 -6.90 -13.18
CA PHE A 175 16.80 -5.46 -12.99
C PHE A 175 16.71 -5.08 -11.51
N VAL A 176 15.79 -5.71 -10.77
CA VAL A 176 15.63 -5.47 -9.33
C VAL A 176 16.89 -5.83 -8.56
N LEU A 177 17.55 -6.94 -8.88
CA LEU A 177 18.83 -7.32 -8.27
C LEU A 177 19.94 -6.29 -8.55
N ILE A 178 20.01 -5.73 -9.77
CA ILE A 178 20.96 -4.65 -10.09
C ILE A 178 20.66 -3.42 -9.22
N VAL A 179 19.39 -3.03 -9.06
CA VAL A 179 19.00 -1.91 -8.21
C VAL A 179 19.40 -2.18 -6.75
N ILE A 180 19.08 -3.36 -6.21
CA ILE A 180 19.44 -3.75 -4.84
C ILE A 180 20.95 -3.66 -4.61
N VAL A 181 21.75 -4.25 -5.51
CA VAL A 181 23.22 -4.22 -5.41
C VAL A 181 23.74 -2.79 -5.55
N GLY A 182 23.13 -1.98 -6.44
CA GLY A 182 23.48 -0.57 -6.61
C GLY A 182 23.27 0.23 -5.32
N PHE A 183 22.12 0.11 -4.67
CA PHE A 183 21.85 0.79 -3.39
C PHE A 183 22.75 0.24 -2.27
N ALA A 184 22.92 -1.08 -2.16
CA ALA A 184 23.80 -1.69 -1.17
C ALA A 184 25.26 -1.21 -1.30
N SER A 185 25.75 -0.95 -2.50
CA SER A 185 27.12 -0.48 -2.75
C SER A 185 27.36 0.98 -2.33
N VAL A 186 26.31 1.78 -2.19
CA VAL A 186 26.40 3.19 -1.77
C VAL A 186 26.22 3.33 -0.26
N LEU A 187 25.60 2.35 0.39
CA LEU A 187 25.39 2.32 1.83
C LEU A 187 26.72 2.08 2.60
N PRO A 188 26.83 2.60 3.84
CA PRO A 188 27.93 2.22 4.74
C PRO A 188 28.00 0.70 4.95
N ASP A 189 29.20 0.13 5.02
CA ASP A 189 29.43 -1.32 5.14
C ASP A 189 28.63 -1.98 6.28
N ALA A 190 28.44 -1.26 7.40
CA ALA A 190 27.69 -1.74 8.55
C ALA A 190 26.18 -1.93 8.25
N LEU A 191 25.62 -1.22 7.29
CA LEU A 191 24.20 -1.21 6.93
C LEU A 191 23.93 -2.00 5.62
N ALA A 192 24.92 -2.13 4.76
CA ALA A 192 24.81 -2.75 3.45
C ALA A 192 24.30 -4.20 3.51
N LEU A 193 24.80 -5.00 4.45
CA LEU A 193 24.37 -6.39 4.62
C LEU A 193 22.90 -6.47 5.10
N THR A 194 22.51 -5.65 6.06
CA THR A 194 21.12 -5.60 6.57
C THR A 194 20.16 -5.21 5.45
N PHE A 195 20.51 -4.18 4.68
CA PHE A 195 19.74 -3.75 3.50
C PHE A 195 19.63 -4.88 2.49
N LEU A 196 20.76 -5.49 2.09
CA LEU A 196 20.79 -6.56 1.10
C LEU A 196 19.93 -7.76 1.51
N MET A 197 20.07 -8.23 2.75
CA MET A 197 19.29 -9.36 3.25
C MET A 197 17.80 -9.03 3.27
N SER A 198 17.41 -7.85 3.75
CA SER A 198 16.02 -7.43 3.81
C SER A 198 15.40 -7.27 2.41
N ALA A 199 16.14 -6.70 1.46
CA ALA A 199 15.74 -6.58 0.07
C ALA A 199 15.56 -7.96 -0.59
N LEU A 200 16.48 -8.90 -0.35
CA LEU A 200 16.35 -10.28 -0.84
C LEU A 200 15.15 -11.00 -0.23
N PHE A 201 14.83 -10.77 1.04
CA PHE A 201 13.60 -11.29 1.64
C PHE A 201 12.35 -10.71 0.99
N GLY A 202 12.35 -9.42 0.62
CA GLY A 202 11.26 -8.80 -0.16
C GLY A 202 11.07 -9.49 -1.52
N LEU A 203 12.17 -9.74 -2.24
CA LEU A 203 12.15 -10.47 -3.51
C LEU A 203 11.66 -11.89 -3.34
N LEU A 204 12.19 -12.63 -2.35
CA LEU A 204 11.76 -14.00 -2.04
C LEU A 204 10.28 -14.07 -1.67
N THR A 205 9.79 -13.09 -0.93
CA THR A 205 8.36 -13.01 -0.58
C THR A 205 7.50 -12.81 -1.81
N PHE A 206 7.89 -11.90 -2.72
CA PHE A 206 7.16 -11.70 -3.97
C PHE A 206 7.11 -13.00 -4.79
N LEU A 207 8.26 -13.61 -5.05
CA LEU A 207 8.36 -14.85 -5.83
C LEU A 207 7.64 -16.02 -5.16
N GLY A 208 7.71 -16.10 -3.81
CA GLY A 208 7.04 -17.14 -3.03
C GLY A 208 5.52 -17.02 -3.08
N VAL A 209 4.99 -15.80 -2.99
CA VAL A 209 3.54 -15.57 -3.06
C VAL A 209 3.02 -15.80 -4.48
N ASP A 210 3.78 -15.39 -5.50
CA ASP A 210 3.46 -15.63 -6.90
C ASP A 210 3.43 -17.14 -7.22
N LEU A 211 4.47 -17.87 -6.82
CA LEU A 211 4.54 -19.33 -6.96
C LEU A 211 3.42 -20.06 -6.20
N LEU A 212 3.10 -19.61 -4.98
CA LEU A 212 1.98 -20.17 -4.22
C LEU A 212 0.65 -19.92 -4.93
N GLY A 213 0.48 -18.75 -5.54
CA GLY A 213 -0.68 -18.45 -6.37
C GLY A 213 -0.83 -19.45 -7.51
N ASP A 214 0.23 -19.64 -8.28
CA ASP A 214 0.24 -20.58 -9.42
C ASP A 214 0.00 -22.03 -8.99
N LEU A 215 0.61 -22.48 -7.89
CA LEU A 215 0.42 -23.86 -7.38
C LEU A 215 -1.00 -24.11 -6.89
N LEU A 216 -1.59 -23.15 -6.19
CA LEU A 216 -2.96 -23.27 -5.66
C LEU A 216 -4.01 -23.15 -6.77
N ASP A 217 -3.73 -22.32 -7.79
CA ASP A 217 -4.61 -22.20 -8.95
C ASP A 217 -4.54 -23.46 -9.85
N ALA A 218 -3.40 -24.16 -9.89
CA ALA A 218 -3.22 -25.41 -10.63
C ALA A 218 -3.98 -26.60 -10.00
N GLU A 219 -4.13 -26.66 -8.67
CA GLU A 219 -4.92 -27.70 -7.99
C GLU A 219 -6.43 -27.55 -8.25
N ASP A 220 -6.91 -26.33 -8.50
CA ASP A 220 -8.31 -26.03 -8.76
C ASP A 220 -8.73 -26.27 -10.25
N GLU A 221 -7.81 -26.62 -11.15
CA GLU A 221 -8.13 -26.96 -12.56
C GLU A 221 -9.08 -28.16 -12.69
N THR A 222 -9.25 -28.97 -11.65
CA THR A 222 -10.26 -30.07 -11.62
C THR A 222 -11.69 -29.55 -11.45
N VAL A 223 -11.92 -28.27 -11.14
CA VAL A 223 -13.23 -27.66 -10.83
C VAL A 223 -13.64 -26.57 -11.85
N GLY A 224 -12.94 -26.47 -12.98
CA GLY A 224 -13.29 -25.54 -14.07
C GLY A 224 -12.64 -24.14 -13.94
N THR A 225 -12.44 -23.52 -15.09
CA THR A 225 -11.72 -22.24 -15.34
C THR A 225 -12.18 -21.00 -14.54
N ALA A 226 -13.01 -21.15 -13.53
CA ALA A 226 -13.57 -20.07 -12.69
C ALA A 226 -12.81 -19.85 -11.36
N ALA A 227 -11.74 -20.62 -11.07
CA ALA A 227 -11.10 -20.62 -9.76
C ALA A 227 -9.80 -19.79 -9.67
N ARG A 228 -9.39 -19.13 -10.76
CA ARG A 228 -8.22 -18.23 -10.74
C ARG A 228 -8.47 -17.06 -9.79
N GLY A 229 -7.61 -16.90 -8.77
CA GLY A 229 -7.72 -15.82 -7.80
C GLY A 229 -8.19 -16.28 -6.41
N GLY A 230 -7.57 -17.35 -5.90
CA GLY A 230 -7.87 -17.94 -4.59
C GLY A 230 -7.03 -17.35 -3.45
N LEU A 231 -6.51 -18.23 -2.61
CA LEU A 231 -5.69 -17.90 -1.44
C LEU A 231 -4.39 -17.15 -1.81
N GLY A 232 -3.75 -17.52 -2.94
CA GLY A 232 -2.52 -16.86 -3.40
C GLY A 232 -2.75 -15.36 -3.68
N ALA A 233 -3.83 -15.03 -4.39
CA ALA A 233 -4.20 -13.62 -4.64
C ALA A 233 -4.55 -12.88 -3.34
N PHE A 234 -5.18 -13.54 -2.37
CA PHE A 234 -5.45 -12.97 -1.06
C PHE A 234 -4.15 -12.64 -0.30
N LEU A 235 -3.22 -13.60 -0.22
CA LEU A 235 -1.92 -13.39 0.44
C LEU A 235 -1.09 -12.32 -0.25
N TYR A 236 -1.12 -12.27 -1.59
CA TYR A 236 -0.47 -11.22 -2.36
C TYR A 236 -0.97 -9.82 -1.96
N LEU A 237 -2.29 -9.65 -1.87
CA LEU A 237 -2.88 -8.38 -1.45
C LEU A 237 -2.54 -8.01 0.00
N GLU A 238 -2.50 -8.98 0.92
CA GLU A 238 -2.14 -8.72 2.31
C GLU A 238 -0.67 -8.28 2.47
N VAL A 239 0.26 -8.91 1.72
CA VAL A 239 1.69 -8.49 1.73
C VAL A 239 1.85 -7.12 1.06
N LEU A 240 1.09 -6.87 -0.01
CA LEU A 240 1.04 -5.57 -0.67
C LEU A 240 0.56 -4.49 0.31
N ASP A 241 -0.56 -4.71 0.99
CA ASP A 241 -1.11 -3.80 1.99
C ASP A 241 -0.14 -3.56 3.15
N ALA A 242 0.60 -4.59 3.59
CA ALA A 242 1.66 -4.45 4.59
C ALA A 242 2.77 -3.52 4.12
N SER A 243 3.23 -3.68 2.87
CA SER A 243 4.31 -2.90 2.29
C SER A 243 3.94 -1.42 2.15
N PHE A 244 2.69 -1.10 1.80
CA PHE A 244 2.17 0.28 1.77
C PHE A 244 1.94 0.87 3.16
N SER A 245 1.43 0.06 4.09
CA SER A 245 0.99 0.54 5.40
C SER A 245 2.14 1.02 6.28
N PHE A 246 3.33 0.46 6.09
CA PHE A 246 4.46 0.75 6.96
C PHE A 246 4.96 2.19 6.82
N ASP A 247 5.02 2.71 5.60
CA ASP A 247 5.43 4.09 5.33
C ASP A 247 4.47 5.08 6.03
N GLY A 248 3.16 4.81 5.97
CA GLY A 248 2.16 5.58 6.71
C GLY A 248 2.32 5.52 8.23
N VAL A 249 2.74 4.38 8.79
CA VAL A 249 3.00 4.24 10.23
C VAL A 249 4.20 5.07 10.65
N ILE A 250 5.31 5.02 9.91
CA ILE A 250 6.50 5.85 10.20
C ILE A 250 6.17 7.34 10.11
N GLY A 251 5.48 7.75 9.04
CA GLY A 251 5.04 9.13 8.89
C GLY A 251 4.11 9.60 10.02
N ALA A 252 3.30 8.71 10.56
CA ALA A 252 2.47 9.01 11.71
C ALA A 252 3.30 9.27 12.98
N PHE A 253 4.41 8.53 13.20
CA PHE A 253 5.31 8.79 14.32
C PHE A 253 6.01 10.14 14.22
N ALA A 254 6.25 10.66 13.04
CA ALA A 254 6.77 12.02 12.86
C ALA A 254 5.81 13.12 13.35
N LEU A 255 4.51 12.83 13.45
CA LEU A 255 3.47 13.75 13.92
C LEU A 255 3.12 13.55 15.39
N THR A 256 3.15 12.33 15.89
CA THR A 256 2.82 11.99 17.26
C THR A 256 3.37 10.63 17.67
N THR A 257 3.86 10.53 18.89
CA THR A 257 4.28 9.24 19.51
C THR A 257 3.12 8.51 20.17
N ASN A 258 1.92 9.10 20.18
CA ASN A 258 0.74 8.49 20.81
C ASN A 258 0.12 7.42 19.91
N LEU A 259 0.34 6.15 20.25
CA LEU A 259 -0.11 4.99 19.49
C LEU A 259 -1.63 4.96 19.27
N PHE A 260 -2.43 5.48 20.22
CA PHE A 260 -3.89 5.55 20.06
C PHE A 260 -4.32 6.53 18.97
N LEU A 261 -3.65 7.70 18.89
CA LEU A 261 -3.89 8.67 17.82
C LEU A 261 -3.49 8.10 16.46
N ILE A 262 -2.34 7.42 16.40
CA ILE A 262 -1.85 6.75 15.18
C ILE A 262 -2.87 5.69 14.75
N ALA A 263 -3.26 4.79 15.66
CA ALA A 263 -4.20 3.71 15.36
C ALA A 263 -5.57 4.24 14.88
N ILE A 264 -6.10 5.29 15.52
CA ILE A 264 -7.37 5.91 15.12
C ILE A 264 -7.23 6.61 13.76
N GLY A 265 -6.21 7.46 13.60
CA GLY A 265 -6.01 8.24 12.38
C GLY A 265 -5.81 7.36 11.15
N LEU A 266 -4.86 6.42 11.21
CA LEU A 266 -4.60 5.47 10.14
C LEU A 266 -5.77 4.49 9.94
N GLY A 267 -6.45 4.07 11.02
CA GLY A 267 -7.62 3.21 10.95
C GLY A 267 -8.80 3.87 10.22
N VAL A 268 -9.05 5.15 10.48
CA VAL A 268 -10.05 5.95 9.74
C VAL A 268 -9.66 5.99 8.25
N GLY A 269 -8.40 6.31 7.93
CA GLY A 269 -7.92 6.34 6.56
C GLY A 269 -8.12 5.01 5.83
N ALA A 270 -7.77 3.89 6.48
CA ALA A 270 -7.96 2.56 5.92
C ALA A 270 -9.42 2.22 5.58
N MET A 271 -10.38 2.74 6.35
CA MET A 271 -11.80 2.57 6.04
C MET A 271 -12.20 3.28 4.74
N TYR A 272 -11.61 4.44 4.45
CA TYR A 272 -11.83 5.12 3.16
C TYR A 272 -11.18 4.38 2.00
N VAL A 273 -9.93 3.94 2.15
CA VAL A 273 -9.22 3.13 1.14
C VAL A 273 -10.06 1.94 0.74
N ARG A 274 -10.57 1.19 1.72
CA ARG A 274 -11.47 0.07 1.47
C ARG A 274 -12.75 0.48 0.74
N ALA A 275 -13.42 1.53 1.21
CA ALA A 275 -14.67 2.00 0.59
C ALA A 275 -14.43 2.39 -0.88
N MET A 276 -13.28 3.01 -1.16
CA MET A 276 -12.84 3.32 -2.51
C MET A 276 -12.59 2.05 -3.32
N THR A 277 -11.88 1.06 -2.77
CA THR A 277 -11.65 -0.24 -3.43
C THR A 277 -12.96 -0.92 -3.82
N ILE A 278 -13.92 -1.01 -2.89
CA ILE A 278 -15.24 -1.59 -3.17
C ILE A 278 -15.96 -0.80 -4.27
N MET A 279 -15.94 0.52 -4.19
CA MET A 279 -16.58 1.39 -5.17
C MET A 279 -15.98 1.23 -6.56
N LEU A 280 -14.64 1.14 -6.67
CA LEU A 280 -13.93 0.93 -7.94
C LEU A 280 -14.33 -0.40 -8.58
N VAL A 281 -14.42 -1.48 -7.77
CA VAL A 281 -14.80 -2.82 -8.23
C VAL A 281 -16.28 -2.84 -8.64
N GLU A 282 -17.21 -2.39 -7.78
CA GLU A 282 -18.65 -2.50 -8.02
C GLU A 282 -19.15 -1.58 -9.15
N LYS A 283 -18.53 -0.42 -9.35
CA LYS A 283 -18.88 0.51 -10.42
C LYS A 283 -18.17 0.23 -11.74
N GLY A 284 -17.18 -0.66 -11.74
CA GLY A 284 -16.36 -0.90 -12.93
C GLY A 284 -15.53 0.33 -13.35
N THR A 285 -15.18 1.19 -12.39
CA THR A 285 -14.50 2.46 -12.64
C THR A 285 -13.15 2.29 -13.34
N LEU A 286 -12.47 1.16 -13.10
CA LEU A 286 -11.19 0.86 -13.77
C LEU A 286 -11.38 0.66 -15.27
N ALA A 287 -12.48 0.03 -15.68
CA ALA A 287 -12.81 -0.11 -17.11
C ALA A 287 -13.23 1.22 -17.76
N GLU A 288 -13.85 2.12 -16.98
CA GLU A 288 -14.26 3.45 -17.46
C GLU A 288 -13.06 4.36 -17.69
N PHE A 289 -12.06 4.32 -16.78
CA PHE A 289 -10.88 5.17 -16.84
C PHE A 289 -9.63 4.40 -17.28
N ARG A 290 -9.47 4.25 -18.58
CA ARG A 290 -8.48 3.42 -19.28
C ARG A 290 -7.04 3.47 -18.73
N PHE A 291 -6.57 4.64 -18.24
CA PHE A 291 -5.20 4.84 -17.77
C PHE A 291 -5.06 4.86 -16.25
N LEU A 292 -6.15 4.65 -15.50
CA LEU A 292 -6.14 4.77 -14.04
C LEU A 292 -5.23 3.73 -13.39
N GLU A 293 -5.26 2.49 -13.87
CA GLU A 293 -4.38 1.43 -13.40
C GLU A 293 -2.91 1.75 -13.66
N HIS A 294 -2.59 2.27 -14.84
CA HIS A 294 -1.22 2.68 -15.17
C HIS A 294 -0.71 3.75 -14.20
N GLY A 295 -1.55 4.74 -13.87
CA GLY A 295 -1.21 5.78 -12.89
C GLY A 295 -0.86 5.19 -11.54
N ALA A 296 -1.62 4.20 -11.07
CA ALA A 296 -1.38 3.52 -9.80
C ALA A 296 -0.07 2.68 -9.83
N PHE A 297 0.18 1.91 -10.89
CA PHE A 297 1.39 1.11 -10.99
C PHE A 297 2.66 1.94 -11.20
N TYR A 298 2.58 3.08 -11.91
CA TYR A 298 3.68 4.05 -11.91
C TYR A 298 3.90 4.67 -10.53
N SER A 299 2.84 4.95 -9.78
CA SER A 299 2.93 5.42 -8.40
C SER A 299 3.67 4.40 -7.52
N ILE A 300 3.34 3.10 -7.63
CA ILE A 300 4.04 2.02 -6.92
C ILE A 300 5.54 1.99 -7.27
N LEU A 301 5.90 2.10 -8.54
CA LEU A 301 7.30 2.13 -8.95
C LEU A 301 8.04 3.34 -8.36
N ILE A 302 7.42 4.51 -8.34
CA ILE A 302 8.00 5.69 -7.71
C ILE A 302 8.11 5.51 -6.21
N LEU A 303 7.08 4.98 -5.55
CA LEU A 303 7.12 4.67 -4.12
C LEU A 303 8.25 3.69 -3.79
N SER A 304 8.43 2.65 -4.58
CA SER A 304 9.54 1.70 -4.39
C SER A 304 10.92 2.37 -4.47
N VAL A 305 11.11 3.29 -5.43
CA VAL A 305 12.34 4.09 -5.55
C VAL A 305 12.51 5.03 -4.36
N ILE A 306 11.44 5.65 -3.88
CA ILE A 306 11.46 6.48 -2.69
C ILE A 306 11.86 5.65 -1.47
N MET A 307 11.29 4.45 -1.26
CA MET A 307 11.66 3.56 -0.16
C MET A 307 13.14 3.16 -0.21
N PHE A 308 13.68 2.87 -1.38
CA PHE A 308 15.13 2.67 -1.51
C PHE A 308 15.93 3.94 -1.21
N THR A 309 15.46 5.10 -1.64
CA THR A 309 16.12 6.39 -1.36
C THR A 309 16.07 6.73 0.13
N GLN A 310 15.02 6.35 0.85
CA GLN A 310 14.88 6.51 2.30
C GLN A 310 15.95 5.72 3.08
N SER A 311 16.55 4.67 2.49
CA SER A 311 17.71 4.02 3.10
C SER A 311 18.99 4.86 3.09
N LEU A 312 19.05 5.92 2.27
CA LEU A 312 20.19 6.83 2.15
C LEU A 312 19.92 8.21 2.76
N THR A 313 18.70 8.71 2.62
CA THR A 313 18.30 10.05 3.05
C THR A 313 16.81 10.09 3.37
N HIS A 314 16.44 10.91 4.34
CA HIS A 314 15.03 11.08 4.70
C HIS A 314 14.25 11.76 3.56
N VAL A 315 13.17 11.13 3.10
CA VAL A 315 12.21 11.70 2.14
C VAL A 315 10.89 11.97 2.88
N PRO A 316 10.43 13.23 2.94
CA PRO A 316 9.15 13.55 3.59
C PRO A 316 7.96 12.87 2.92
N GLU A 317 7.02 12.31 3.71
CA GLU A 317 5.81 11.61 3.21
C GLU A 317 4.93 12.50 2.34
N VAL A 318 4.95 13.82 2.56
CA VAL A 318 4.24 14.79 1.72
C VAL A 318 4.68 14.70 0.26
N ILE A 319 5.98 14.49 0.01
CA ILE A 319 6.51 14.34 -1.36
C ILE A 319 5.98 13.05 -1.96
N THR A 320 6.02 11.94 -1.24
CA THR A 320 5.50 10.64 -1.66
C THR A 320 4.01 10.74 -2.01
N GLY A 321 3.20 11.30 -1.12
CA GLY A 321 1.76 11.47 -1.33
C GLY A 321 1.42 12.38 -2.50
N LEU A 322 2.14 13.50 -2.68
CA LEU A 322 1.93 14.41 -3.82
C LEU A 322 2.32 13.78 -5.15
N MET A 323 3.39 12.97 -5.19
CA MET A 323 3.82 12.28 -6.40
C MET A 323 2.79 11.21 -6.81
N SER A 324 2.31 10.40 -5.86
CA SER A 324 1.25 9.41 -6.09
C SER A 324 -0.05 10.07 -6.56
N ALA A 325 -0.54 11.07 -5.83
CA ALA A 325 -1.75 11.80 -6.19
C ALA A 325 -1.63 12.50 -7.56
N GLY A 326 -0.45 13.05 -7.87
CA GLY A 326 -0.15 13.69 -9.16
C GLY A 326 -0.23 12.70 -10.33
N LEU A 327 0.38 11.52 -10.20
CA LEU A 327 0.34 10.48 -11.24
C LEU A 327 -1.07 9.97 -11.48
N ILE A 328 -1.81 9.67 -10.41
CA ILE A 328 -3.21 9.22 -10.51
C ILE A 328 -4.09 10.31 -11.11
N GLY A 329 -3.89 11.57 -10.69
CA GLY A 329 -4.60 12.72 -11.27
C GLY A 329 -4.32 12.90 -12.76
N MET A 330 -3.06 12.74 -13.19
CA MET A 330 -2.69 12.78 -14.62
C MET A 330 -3.30 11.62 -15.40
N ALA A 331 -3.32 10.41 -14.82
CA ALA A 331 -3.92 9.24 -15.45
C ALA A 331 -5.43 9.39 -15.61
N LEU A 332 -6.12 9.89 -14.59
CA LEU A 332 -7.55 10.25 -14.67
C LEU A 332 -7.81 11.29 -15.73
N TRP A 333 -7.05 12.38 -15.73
CA TRP A 333 -7.17 13.44 -16.73
C TRP A 333 -6.98 12.89 -18.15
N SER A 334 -5.93 12.08 -18.35
CA SER A 334 -5.65 11.45 -19.65
C SER A 334 -6.78 10.53 -20.09
N SER A 335 -7.37 9.76 -19.15
CA SER A 335 -8.52 8.90 -19.42
C SER A 335 -9.76 9.69 -19.83
N VAL A 336 -10.06 10.78 -19.12
CA VAL A 336 -11.19 11.66 -19.46
C VAL A 336 -11.02 12.29 -20.85
N LEU A 337 -9.81 12.76 -21.16
CA LEU A 337 -9.52 13.32 -22.49
C LEU A 337 -9.65 12.27 -23.60
N TYR A 338 -9.19 11.06 -23.35
CA TYR A 338 -9.32 9.94 -24.28
C TYR A 338 -10.80 9.63 -24.56
N ASN A 339 -11.60 9.48 -23.50
CA ASN A 339 -13.02 9.19 -23.59
C ASN A 339 -13.79 10.26 -24.36
N ARG A 340 -13.53 11.56 -24.09
CA ARG A 340 -14.16 12.66 -24.83
C ARG A 340 -13.87 12.60 -26.33
N LYS A 341 -12.61 12.36 -26.73
CA LYS A 341 -12.24 12.27 -28.15
C LYS A 341 -12.91 11.12 -28.89
N HIS A 342 -13.15 9.99 -28.21
CA HIS A 342 -13.75 8.81 -28.82
C HIS A 342 -15.29 8.79 -28.77
N THR A 343 -15.90 9.60 -27.87
CA THR A 343 -17.35 9.81 -27.82
C THR A 343 -17.80 10.84 -28.86
N GLU A 344 -16.94 11.77 -29.26
CA GLU A 344 -17.22 12.82 -30.26
C GLU A 344 -16.99 12.38 -31.72
N SER A 345 -16.50 11.14 -31.94
CA SER A 345 -16.41 10.53 -33.29
C SER A 345 -17.56 9.54 -33.47
N PRO A 346 -18.77 9.94 -33.89
CA PRO A 346 -19.79 8.99 -34.32
C PRO A 346 -19.26 8.27 -35.56
N SER A 347 -19.33 6.93 -35.53
CA SER A 347 -19.03 6.07 -36.66
C SER A 347 -19.71 6.60 -37.92
N THR A 348 -18.93 7.19 -38.81
CA THR A 348 -19.28 7.27 -40.24
C THR A 348 -18.93 5.91 -40.85
N GLU A 349 -19.86 4.98 -40.79
CA GLU A 349 -20.06 3.87 -41.73
C GLU A 349 -21.55 3.55 -41.83
#